data_cde2a0cf093b1e175710101778bbd978
#
_entry.id   cde2a0cf093b1e175710101778bbd978
#
_cell.length_a   1.000
_cell.length_b   1.000
_cell.length_c   1.000
_cell.angle_alpha   90.00
_cell.angle_beta   90.00
_cell.angle_gamma   90.00
#
_symmetry.space_group_name_H-M   'P 1'
#
loop_
_entity.id
_entity.type
_entity.pdbx_description
1 polymer ?
#
loop_
_entity_poly.entity_id
_entity_poly.type
_entity_poly.pdbx_seq_one_letter_code
_entity_poly.pdbx_strand_id
1 'polypeptide(L)'
;SLSSAVFSDIERYHAYGYSIHPLFAINDKYESYKVISQAFFTIEGDPKYLNWFQKLFEGFGNPVEIISGQDKVRYHAAAAMVSNLYVGLANLCEEMLRNCGFSSANAHRALSPLMMGNTENIVQYRPVGALTGPIERNDLSTVMDHLDSLSGEARKIYQDLSVEVLKVAREKHPER
;
A
#
# COMPACT_ATOMS: atom_id res chain seq x y z
N SER A 1 -2.09 -12.17 -7.89
CA SER A 1 -2.88 -11.56 -8.98
C SER A 1 -2.46 -12.17 -10.31
N LEU A 2 -3.40 -12.84 -11.00
CA LEU A 2 -3.15 -13.44 -12.30
C LEU A 2 -3.33 -12.39 -13.42
N SER A 3 -2.41 -12.41 -14.40
CA SER A 3 -2.56 -11.64 -15.63
C SER A 3 -3.51 -12.37 -16.59
N SER A 4 -4.14 -11.61 -17.51
CA SER A 4 -4.92 -12.17 -18.63
C SER A 4 -4.12 -13.11 -19.52
N ALA A 5 -2.79 -13.07 -19.46
CA ALA A 5 -1.90 -13.99 -20.18
C ALA A 5 -2.12 -15.48 -19.83
N VAL A 6 -2.80 -15.79 -18.71
CA VAL A 6 -3.22 -17.18 -18.39
C VAL A 6 -4.21 -17.75 -19.41
N PHE A 7 -4.84 -16.89 -20.21
CA PHE A 7 -5.77 -17.24 -21.27
C PHE A 7 -5.12 -17.32 -22.66
N SER A 8 -3.85 -17.73 -22.73
CA SER A 8 -3.03 -17.70 -23.96
C SER A 8 -3.70 -18.37 -25.19
N ASP A 9 -4.56 -19.36 -24.97
CA ASP A 9 -5.23 -20.10 -26.05
C ASP A 9 -6.70 -19.68 -26.30
N ILE A 10 -7.17 -18.66 -25.62
CA ILE A 10 -8.61 -18.28 -25.63
C ILE A 10 -9.09 -17.79 -27.01
N GLU A 11 -8.18 -17.26 -27.83
CA GLU A 11 -8.47 -16.79 -29.20
C GLU A 11 -9.01 -17.90 -30.09
N ARG A 12 -8.64 -19.17 -29.86
CA ARG A 12 -9.19 -20.33 -30.57
C ARG A 12 -10.70 -20.47 -30.43
N TYR A 13 -11.25 -19.87 -29.38
CA TYR A 13 -12.69 -19.90 -29.07
C TYR A 13 -13.36 -18.58 -29.43
N HIS A 14 -12.71 -17.70 -30.22
CA HIS A 14 -13.18 -16.34 -30.52
C HIS A 14 -13.54 -15.52 -29.28
N ALA A 15 -12.81 -15.77 -28.17
CA ALA A 15 -12.97 -15.08 -26.91
C ALA A 15 -11.75 -14.21 -26.60
N TYR A 16 -11.89 -13.29 -25.63
CA TYR A 16 -10.86 -12.31 -25.27
C TYR A 16 -10.65 -12.34 -23.76
N GLY A 17 -9.39 -12.38 -23.33
CA GLY A 17 -9.01 -12.46 -21.92
C GLY A 17 -8.80 -11.09 -21.29
N TYR A 18 -9.38 -10.90 -20.11
CA TYR A 18 -9.20 -9.69 -19.29
C TYR A 18 -8.95 -10.06 -17.84
N SER A 19 -8.18 -9.22 -17.17
CA SER A 19 -8.04 -9.28 -15.72
C SER A 19 -8.47 -7.94 -15.14
N ILE A 20 -9.52 -7.97 -14.33
CA ILE A 20 -10.12 -6.82 -13.68
C ILE A 20 -9.93 -6.99 -12.18
N HIS A 21 -9.28 -6.02 -11.53
CA HIS A 21 -8.90 -6.12 -10.13
C HIS A 21 -9.35 -4.89 -9.33
N PRO A 22 -10.20 -5.05 -8.31
CA PRO A 22 -10.53 -3.97 -7.40
C PRO A 22 -9.36 -3.74 -6.41
N LEU A 23 -8.84 -2.53 -6.35
CA LEU A 23 -7.99 -2.04 -5.27
C LEU A 23 -8.88 -1.63 -4.10
N PHE A 24 -9.20 -2.59 -3.27
CA PHE A 24 -10.09 -2.40 -2.13
C PHE A 24 -9.81 -3.44 -1.05
N ALA A 25 -9.92 -3.05 0.21
CA ALA A 25 -9.78 -3.96 1.34
C ALA A 25 -11.06 -4.80 1.49
N ILE A 26 -11.04 -6.01 0.96
CA ILE A 26 -12.17 -6.95 1.08
C ILE A 26 -12.03 -7.72 2.38
N ASN A 27 -12.68 -7.24 3.43
CA ASN A 27 -12.63 -7.82 4.77
C ASN A 27 -13.72 -8.87 4.99
N ASP A 28 -14.83 -8.77 4.28
CA ASP A 28 -15.96 -9.70 4.35
C ASP A 28 -16.46 -10.05 2.95
N LYS A 29 -16.42 -11.35 2.63
CA LYS A 29 -16.80 -11.85 1.30
C LYS A 29 -18.30 -11.70 0.98
N TYR A 30 -19.14 -11.50 1.98
CA TYR A 30 -20.60 -11.37 1.82
C TYR A 30 -21.08 -9.92 1.90
N GLU A 31 -20.32 -9.01 2.51
CA GLU A 31 -20.74 -7.64 2.75
C GLU A 31 -19.97 -6.60 1.94
N SER A 32 -18.71 -6.90 1.55
CA SER A 32 -17.85 -5.93 0.87
C SER A 32 -18.41 -5.44 -0.47
N TYR A 33 -19.30 -6.20 -1.11
CA TYR A 33 -19.93 -5.76 -2.35
C TYR A 33 -20.78 -4.49 -2.18
N LYS A 34 -21.31 -4.22 -0.99
CA LYS A 34 -22.15 -3.02 -0.69
C LYS A 34 -21.37 -1.72 -0.80
N VAL A 35 -20.06 -1.78 -0.68
CA VAL A 35 -19.15 -0.63 -0.72
C VAL A 35 -18.17 -0.69 -1.91
N ILE A 36 -18.37 -1.62 -2.83
CA ILE A 36 -17.49 -1.81 -4.00
C ILE A 36 -17.44 -0.59 -4.92
N SER A 37 -18.46 0.27 -4.88
CA SER A 37 -18.46 1.56 -5.59
C SER A 37 -17.34 2.50 -5.14
N GLN A 38 -16.71 2.27 -4.00
CA GLN A 38 -15.54 3.01 -3.53
C GLN A 38 -14.21 2.44 -4.05
N ALA A 39 -14.24 1.26 -4.69
CA ALA A 39 -13.04 0.62 -5.18
C ALA A 39 -12.49 1.34 -6.43
N PHE A 40 -11.18 1.48 -6.48
CA PHE A 40 -10.46 1.79 -7.70
C PHE A 40 -10.23 0.50 -8.49
N PHE A 41 -10.55 0.47 -9.77
CA PHE A 41 -10.33 -0.71 -10.59
C PHE A 41 -9.10 -0.57 -11.48
N THR A 42 -8.37 -1.66 -11.64
CA THR A 42 -7.38 -1.78 -12.71
C THR A 42 -7.80 -2.85 -13.69
N ILE A 43 -7.58 -2.60 -14.96
CA ILE A 43 -7.95 -3.50 -16.06
C ILE A 43 -6.72 -3.72 -16.94
N GLU A 44 -6.49 -4.95 -17.35
CA GLU A 44 -5.53 -5.30 -18.40
C GLU A 44 -6.07 -6.48 -19.22
N GLY A 45 -5.62 -6.62 -20.45
CA GLY A 45 -6.04 -7.70 -21.33
C GLY A 45 -6.04 -7.31 -22.80
N ASP A 46 -6.87 -7.98 -23.60
CA ASP A 46 -6.98 -7.74 -25.04
C ASP A 46 -7.42 -6.30 -25.33
N PRO A 47 -6.78 -5.59 -26.27
CA PRO A 47 -7.09 -4.20 -26.57
C PRO A 47 -8.55 -3.97 -27.04
N LYS A 48 -9.19 -5.00 -27.59
CA LYS A 48 -10.49 -4.90 -28.25
C LYS A 48 -11.60 -4.30 -27.39
N TYR A 49 -11.67 -4.66 -26.11
CA TYR A 49 -12.73 -4.20 -25.21
C TYR A 49 -12.24 -3.46 -23.96
N LEU A 50 -10.94 -3.12 -23.86
CA LEU A 50 -10.42 -2.37 -22.70
C LEU A 50 -11.20 -1.07 -22.46
N ASN A 51 -11.38 -0.26 -23.51
CA ASN A 51 -12.12 1.00 -23.41
C ASN A 51 -13.60 0.80 -23.08
N TRP A 52 -14.19 -0.31 -23.49
CA TRP A 52 -15.57 -0.63 -23.14
C TRP A 52 -15.70 -0.95 -21.65
N PHE A 53 -14.80 -1.78 -21.12
CA PHE A 53 -14.75 -2.08 -19.67
C PHE A 53 -14.48 -0.82 -18.85
N GLN A 54 -13.54 0.01 -19.28
CA GLN A 54 -13.28 1.28 -18.61
C GLN A 54 -14.54 2.12 -18.46
N LYS A 55 -15.23 2.38 -19.58
CA LYS A 55 -16.48 3.15 -19.57
C LYS A 55 -17.59 2.49 -18.73
N LEU A 56 -17.65 1.16 -18.71
CA LEU A 56 -18.62 0.43 -17.91
C LEU A 56 -18.43 0.72 -16.42
N PHE A 57 -17.20 0.60 -15.90
CA PHE A 57 -16.90 0.83 -14.48
C PHE A 57 -16.99 2.31 -14.11
N GLU A 58 -16.53 3.21 -14.97
CA GLU A 58 -16.73 4.66 -14.80
C GLU A 58 -18.22 5.03 -14.74
N GLY A 59 -19.06 4.34 -15.52
CA GLY A 59 -20.52 4.49 -15.48
C GLY A 59 -21.14 4.05 -14.15
N PHE A 60 -20.48 3.19 -13.39
CA PHE A 60 -20.85 2.82 -12.01
C PHE A 60 -20.26 3.76 -10.96
N GLY A 61 -19.51 4.79 -11.37
CA GLY A 61 -18.85 5.74 -10.48
C GLY A 61 -17.49 5.27 -9.96
N ASN A 62 -16.97 4.13 -10.41
CA ASN A 62 -15.66 3.63 -10.01
C ASN A 62 -14.55 4.25 -10.86
N PRO A 63 -13.49 4.80 -10.26
CA PRO A 63 -12.30 5.18 -11.00
C PRO A 63 -11.58 3.95 -11.55
N VAL A 64 -11.02 4.07 -12.76
CA VAL A 64 -10.41 2.97 -13.51
C VAL A 64 -9.09 3.38 -14.11
N GLU A 65 -8.10 2.49 -14.07
CA GLU A 65 -6.84 2.62 -14.80
C GLU A 65 -6.57 1.37 -15.64
N ILE A 66 -6.14 1.57 -16.89
CA ILE A 66 -5.69 0.49 -17.77
C ILE A 66 -4.19 0.35 -17.59
N ILE A 67 -3.73 -0.84 -17.20
CA ILE A 67 -2.31 -1.14 -17.01
C ILE A 67 -1.83 -2.17 -18.04
N SER A 68 -0.51 -2.22 -18.25
CA SER A 68 0.10 -3.29 -19.03
C SER A 68 0.08 -4.62 -18.25
N GLY A 69 -0.16 -5.74 -18.93
CA GLY A 69 -0.04 -7.06 -18.34
C GLY A 69 1.36 -7.33 -17.76
N GLN A 70 2.41 -6.71 -18.31
CA GLN A 70 3.78 -6.80 -17.81
C GLN A 70 3.97 -6.08 -16.46
N ASP A 71 3.18 -5.02 -16.20
CA ASP A 71 3.25 -4.26 -14.95
C ASP A 71 2.39 -4.85 -13.83
N LYS A 72 1.57 -5.87 -14.13
CA LYS A 72 0.62 -6.46 -13.19
C LYS A 72 1.27 -6.93 -11.88
N VAL A 73 2.45 -7.55 -11.97
CA VAL A 73 3.18 -8.04 -10.77
C VAL A 73 3.65 -6.87 -9.92
N ARG A 74 4.25 -5.84 -10.53
CA ARG A 74 4.71 -4.65 -9.82
C ARG A 74 3.56 -3.88 -9.19
N TYR A 75 2.48 -3.69 -9.93
CA TYR A 75 1.24 -3.11 -9.44
C TYR A 75 0.70 -3.86 -8.20
N HIS A 76 0.63 -5.19 -8.28
CA HIS A 76 0.15 -5.99 -7.15
C HIS A 76 1.08 -5.93 -5.94
N ALA A 77 2.40 -5.89 -6.17
CA ALA A 77 3.38 -5.70 -5.10
C ALA A 77 3.15 -4.36 -4.36
N ALA A 78 2.89 -3.27 -5.08
CA ALA A 78 2.57 -1.97 -4.47
C ALA A 78 1.30 -2.05 -3.60
N ALA A 79 0.24 -2.70 -4.09
CA ALA A 79 -0.99 -2.92 -3.32
C ALA A 79 -0.73 -3.78 -2.07
N ALA A 80 0.07 -4.84 -2.18
CA ALA A 80 0.43 -5.70 -1.06
C ALA A 80 1.28 -4.96 0.00
N MET A 81 2.17 -4.06 -0.42
CA MET A 81 2.98 -3.27 0.50
C MET A 81 2.13 -2.40 1.41
N VAL A 82 1.15 -1.67 0.86
CA VAL A 82 0.28 -0.77 1.65
C VAL A 82 -0.81 -1.51 2.43
N SER A 83 -1.06 -2.76 2.13
CA SER A 83 -2.06 -3.60 2.83
C SER A 83 -1.40 -4.67 3.70
N ASN A 84 -1.01 -5.80 3.12
CA ASN A 84 -0.54 -6.97 3.86
C ASN A 84 0.80 -6.72 4.59
N LEU A 85 1.77 -6.03 3.94
CA LEU A 85 3.05 -5.77 4.56
C LEU A 85 2.93 -4.68 5.64
N TYR A 86 1.96 -3.79 5.54
CA TYR A 86 1.63 -2.86 6.63
C TYR A 86 1.16 -3.59 7.90
N VAL A 87 0.39 -4.67 7.77
CA VAL A 87 0.04 -5.54 8.92
C VAL A 87 1.29 -6.15 9.55
N GLY A 88 2.25 -6.61 8.72
CA GLY A 88 3.54 -7.11 9.21
C GLY A 88 4.34 -6.06 9.99
N LEU A 89 4.38 -4.82 9.48
CA LEU A 89 5.03 -3.70 10.17
C LEU A 89 4.35 -3.39 11.51
N ALA A 90 3.02 -3.36 11.55
CA ALA A 90 2.27 -3.14 12.78
C ALA A 90 2.58 -4.23 13.85
N ASN A 91 2.62 -5.50 13.44
CA ASN A 91 2.99 -6.59 14.34
C ASN A 91 4.40 -6.44 14.91
N LEU A 92 5.37 -6.07 14.06
CA LEU A 92 6.75 -5.82 14.51
C LEU A 92 6.80 -4.68 15.55
N CYS A 93 6.08 -3.58 15.32
CA CYS A 93 6.02 -2.47 16.24
C CYS A 93 5.36 -2.84 17.57
N GLU A 94 4.28 -3.65 17.57
CA GLU A 94 3.69 -4.17 18.79
C GLU A 94 4.66 -5.07 19.56
N GLU A 95 5.45 -5.90 18.87
CA GLU A 95 6.47 -6.73 19.48
C GLU A 95 7.57 -5.87 20.15
N MET A 96 8.03 -4.82 19.49
CA MET A 96 9.00 -3.87 20.05
C MET A 96 8.46 -3.24 21.35
N LEU A 97 7.20 -2.81 21.40
CA LEU A 97 6.60 -2.27 22.62
C LEU A 97 6.47 -3.32 23.73
N ARG A 98 6.16 -4.58 23.39
CA ARG A 98 6.18 -5.67 24.39
C ARG A 98 7.57 -5.86 24.99
N ASN A 99 8.62 -5.76 24.19
CA ASN A 99 10.01 -5.82 24.66
C ASN A 99 10.37 -4.60 25.55
N CYS A 100 9.64 -3.50 25.46
CA CYS A 100 9.72 -2.36 26.38
C CYS A 100 8.83 -2.52 27.64
N GLY A 101 8.21 -3.69 27.87
CA GLY A 101 7.40 -3.98 29.06
C GLY A 101 5.90 -3.71 28.92
N PHE A 102 5.41 -3.36 27.73
CA PHE A 102 3.97 -3.23 27.49
C PHE A 102 3.27 -4.59 27.51
N SER A 103 2.07 -4.67 28.08
CA SER A 103 1.19 -5.81 27.82
C SER A 103 0.75 -5.81 26.35
N SER A 104 0.38 -6.97 25.78
CA SER A 104 -0.10 -7.05 24.39
C SER A 104 -1.29 -6.10 24.13
N ALA A 105 -2.24 -6.04 25.08
CA ALA A 105 -3.39 -5.13 24.96
C ALA A 105 -2.96 -3.65 24.96
N ASN A 106 -1.99 -3.27 25.77
CA ASN A 106 -1.52 -1.88 25.84
C ASN A 106 -0.64 -1.52 24.64
N ALA A 107 0.17 -2.44 24.10
CA ALA A 107 0.93 -2.22 22.88
C ALA A 107 -0.02 -1.88 21.70
N HIS A 108 -1.05 -2.69 21.50
CA HIS A 108 -2.07 -2.45 20.49
C HIS A 108 -2.78 -1.09 20.69
N ARG A 109 -3.27 -0.82 21.90
CA ARG A 109 -3.98 0.45 22.24
C ARG A 109 -3.10 1.68 22.04
N ALA A 110 -1.80 1.58 22.31
CA ALA A 110 -0.87 2.70 22.13
C ALA A 110 -0.60 3.02 20.66
N LEU A 111 -0.46 1.99 19.81
CA LEU A 111 -0.16 2.18 18.39
C LEU A 111 -1.38 2.50 17.55
N SER A 112 -2.58 2.06 17.92
CA SER A 112 -3.80 2.23 17.13
C SER A 112 -4.08 3.69 16.75
N PRO A 113 -4.09 4.69 17.65
CA PRO A 113 -4.33 6.07 17.28
C PRO A 113 -3.21 6.66 16.41
N LEU A 114 -1.96 6.21 16.59
CA LEU A 114 -0.84 6.64 15.78
C LEU A 114 -0.96 6.13 14.34
N MET A 115 -1.32 4.86 14.15
CA MET A 115 -1.57 4.25 12.84
C MET A 115 -2.73 4.94 12.12
N MET A 116 -3.86 5.14 12.81
CA MET A 116 -5.04 5.79 12.22
C MET A 116 -4.73 7.22 11.82
N GLY A 117 -4.18 8.03 12.71
CA GLY A 117 -3.89 9.44 12.42
C GLY A 117 -2.88 9.62 11.28
N ASN A 118 -1.83 8.79 11.23
CA ASN A 118 -0.89 8.83 10.10
C ASN A 118 -1.54 8.37 8.79
N THR A 119 -2.39 7.36 8.81
CA THR A 119 -3.11 6.91 7.61
C THR A 119 -4.05 8.00 7.09
N GLU A 120 -4.81 8.64 7.96
CA GLU A 120 -5.68 9.77 7.60
C GLU A 120 -4.88 10.93 7.00
N ASN A 121 -3.75 11.29 7.63
CA ASN A 121 -2.86 12.35 7.12
C ASN A 121 -2.30 12.01 5.73
N ILE A 122 -1.86 10.77 5.51
CA ILE A 122 -1.35 10.33 4.20
C ILE A 122 -2.45 10.40 3.13
N VAL A 123 -3.66 9.97 3.46
CA VAL A 123 -4.81 10.02 2.54
C VAL A 123 -5.16 11.47 2.20
N GLN A 124 -5.16 12.37 3.18
CA GLN A 124 -5.57 13.75 3.00
C GLN A 124 -4.48 14.63 2.34
N TYR A 125 -3.23 14.47 2.75
CA TYR A 125 -2.14 15.38 2.38
C TYR A 125 -1.06 14.76 1.50
N ARG A 126 -1.23 13.50 1.10
CA ARG A 126 -0.21 12.67 0.43
C ARG A 126 1.07 12.51 1.28
N PRO A 127 2.01 11.60 0.92
CA PRO A 127 3.21 11.34 1.72
C PRO A 127 4.03 12.58 2.05
N VAL A 128 4.24 13.45 1.09
CA VAL A 128 5.06 14.68 1.27
C VAL A 128 4.44 15.61 2.32
N GLY A 129 3.14 15.88 2.22
CA GLY A 129 2.43 16.75 3.18
C GLY A 129 2.26 16.13 4.55
N ALA A 130 2.11 14.79 4.62
CA ALA A 130 1.89 14.07 5.87
C ALA A 130 3.18 13.82 6.66
N LEU A 131 4.35 13.83 6.02
CA LEU A 131 5.60 13.47 6.66
C LEU A 131 5.96 14.41 7.81
N THR A 132 6.27 13.82 8.96
CA THR A 132 6.81 14.45 10.17
C THR A 132 7.90 13.55 10.77
N GLY A 133 8.50 13.97 11.87
CA GLY A 133 9.42 13.13 12.64
C GLY A 133 10.91 13.47 12.45
N PRO A 134 11.81 12.65 13.03
CA PRO A 134 13.23 13.02 13.10
C PRO A 134 13.92 13.12 11.74
N ILE A 135 13.60 12.24 10.80
CA ILE A 135 14.18 12.28 9.44
C ILE A 135 13.74 13.55 8.70
N GLU A 136 12.48 13.93 8.81
CA GLU A 136 11.94 15.15 8.20
C GLU A 136 12.61 16.40 8.77
N ARG A 137 12.87 16.43 10.10
CA ARG A 137 13.54 17.55 10.78
C ARG A 137 15.06 17.51 10.68
N ASN A 138 15.65 16.53 9.98
CA ASN A 138 17.10 16.30 9.91
C ASN A 138 17.75 16.07 11.30
N ASP A 139 17.03 15.43 12.21
CA ASP A 139 17.48 15.06 13.56
C ASP A 139 18.27 13.76 13.50
N LEU A 140 19.52 13.87 13.06
CA LEU A 140 20.40 12.72 12.86
C LEU A 140 20.70 12.00 14.18
N SER A 141 20.81 12.71 15.33
CA SER A 141 21.09 12.09 16.61
C SER A 141 20.00 11.09 17.00
N THR A 142 18.73 11.51 16.93
CA THR A 142 17.60 10.63 17.22
C THR A 142 17.57 9.41 16.28
N VAL A 143 17.86 9.59 15.00
CA VAL A 143 17.91 8.47 14.04
C VAL A 143 19.01 7.47 14.39
N MET A 144 20.18 7.95 14.77
CA MET A 144 21.30 7.09 15.21
C MET A 144 20.97 6.35 16.50
N ASP A 145 20.38 7.02 17.50
CA ASP A 145 19.94 6.40 18.75
C ASP A 145 18.92 5.27 18.50
N HIS A 146 17.97 5.49 17.56
CA HIS A 146 17.05 4.42 17.15
C HIS A 146 17.81 3.24 16.55
N LEU A 147 18.72 3.48 15.61
CA LEU A 147 19.51 2.43 14.98
C LEU A 147 20.35 1.64 15.98
N ASP A 148 20.93 2.31 16.97
CA ASP A 148 21.76 1.66 17.99
C ASP A 148 20.95 0.86 19.01
N SER A 149 19.69 1.25 19.23
CA SER A 149 18.75 0.50 20.06
C SER A 149 18.16 -0.74 19.39
N LEU A 150 18.23 -0.83 18.06
CA LEU A 150 17.63 -1.91 17.27
C LEU A 150 18.68 -2.93 16.82
N SER A 151 18.26 -4.18 16.66
CA SER A 151 19.07 -5.27 16.15
C SER A 151 18.29 -6.17 15.20
N GLY A 152 18.97 -7.06 14.46
CA GLY A 152 18.36 -8.05 13.60
C GLY A 152 17.42 -7.45 12.53
N GLU A 153 16.29 -8.10 12.33
CA GLU A 153 15.30 -7.72 11.31
C GLU A 153 14.68 -6.34 11.59
N ALA A 154 14.43 -5.99 12.85
CA ALA A 154 13.87 -4.70 13.20
C ALA A 154 14.77 -3.54 12.76
N ARG A 155 16.09 -3.65 13.00
CA ARG A 155 17.08 -2.67 12.53
C ARG A 155 17.07 -2.57 11.01
N LYS A 156 17.05 -3.70 10.30
CA LYS A 156 17.05 -3.73 8.85
C LYS A 156 15.81 -3.05 8.27
N ILE A 157 14.62 -3.40 8.76
CA ILE A 157 13.36 -2.80 8.31
C ILE A 157 13.35 -1.29 8.58
N TYR A 158 13.82 -0.86 9.76
CA TYR A 158 13.93 0.55 10.09
C TYR A 158 14.84 1.29 9.11
N GLN A 159 16.01 0.73 8.77
CA GLN A 159 16.94 1.31 7.80
C GLN A 159 16.33 1.42 6.41
N ASP A 160 15.75 0.34 5.89
CA ASP A 160 15.16 0.28 4.55
C ASP A 160 14.02 1.31 4.42
N LEU A 161 13.14 1.40 5.40
CA LEU A 161 12.06 2.39 5.41
C LEU A 161 12.59 3.84 5.61
N SER A 162 13.63 4.03 6.40
CA SER A 162 14.25 5.36 6.58
C SER A 162 14.80 5.91 5.27
N VAL A 163 15.32 5.07 4.38
CA VAL A 163 15.77 5.49 3.04
C VAL A 163 14.60 6.02 2.20
N GLU A 164 13.44 5.36 2.25
CA GLU A 164 12.24 5.84 1.54
C GLU A 164 11.69 7.14 2.17
N VAL A 165 11.65 7.22 3.50
CA VAL A 165 11.24 8.45 4.22
C VAL A 165 12.18 9.61 3.89
N LEU A 166 13.50 9.37 3.74
CA LEU A 166 14.46 10.39 3.36
C LEU A 166 14.20 10.94 1.94
N LYS A 167 13.75 10.11 1.00
CA LYS A 167 13.35 10.58 -0.34
C LYS A 167 12.18 11.56 -0.24
N VAL A 168 11.17 11.22 0.56
CA VAL A 168 10.01 12.09 0.80
C VAL A 168 10.41 13.39 1.51
N ALA A 169 11.35 13.32 2.48
CA ALA A 169 11.85 14.50 3.17
C ALA A 169 12.60 15.46 2.22
N ARG A 170 13.38 14.93 1.28
CA ARG A 170 14.07 15.73 0.24
C ARG A 170 13.09 16.37 -0.74
N GLU A 171 11.99 15.69 -1.08
CA GLU A 171 10.94 16.27 -1.91
C GLU A 171 10.22 17.41 -1.16
N LYS A 172 10.02 17.27 0.15
CA LYS A 172 9.40 18.29 1.01
C LYS A 172 10.30 19.52 1.20
N HIS A 173 11.61 19.33 1.24
CA HIS A 173 12.61 20.37 1.52
C HIS A 173 13.74 20.35 0.46
N PRO A 174 13.47 20.78 -0.77
CA PRO A 174 14.43 20.68 -1.88
C PRO A 174 15.69 21.55 -1.68
N GLU A 175 15.65 22.49 -0.73
CA GLU A 175 16.76 23.37 -0.37
C GLU A 175 17.74 22.78 0.66
N ARG A 176 17.49 21.56 1.18
CA ARG A 176 18.32 20.90 2.21
C ARG A 176 19.23 19.81 1.68
#